data_312ced9bc0856e1ae00e2a4c66b87629
#
_entry.id   312ced9bc0856e1ae00e2a4c66b87629
#
_cell.length_a   1.000
_cell.length_b   1.000
_cell.length_c   1.000
_cell.angle_alpha   90.00
_cell.angle_beta   90.00
_cell.angle_gamma   90.00
#
_symmetry.space_group_name_H-M   'P 1'
#
loop_
_entity.id
_entity.type
_entity.pdbx_description
1 polymer ?
#
loop_
_entity_poly.entity_id
_entity_poly.type
_entity_poly.pdbx_seq_one_letter_code
_entity_poly.pdbx_strand_id
1 'polypeptide(L)'
;MACALSGCFFTGVENTGNISDKEIQRAMTDLERRQPTSSIKLSHADSVPVWRSGKRFYVTDDQLRYILTPANVNVIDTASLEGRELAFTHYDTQGDGLDLRNTVNLHFTLDGVEYIYRTSKMLGDFTAAYSVPLLIDIDMVDDMAAQLVGREMYVKTPIWYNVDNGTMFKGRQYILVHIDSVKPGNKVLPLCVEFTARDNGQKAMVWMSSPLAVMHNRDFDSLFSLIDLHTLYPHIDATTWNRIINSEVAENMTKEACRLALGMPKQVNQVPDPSGMREYWYYDDGRFLQFVDGLLKSYRK
;
A
#
# COMPACT_ATOMS: atom_id res chain seq x y z
N MET A 1 -72.83 -0.90 24.32
CA MET A 1 -71.97 -0.03 23.52
C MET A 1 -70.67 0.17 24.28
N ALA A 2 -69.63 -0.53 23.89
CA ALA A 2 -68.29 -0.42 24.47
C ALA A 2 -67.35 0.01 23.37
N CYS A 3 -66.83 1.25 23.47
CA CYS A 3 -65.78 1.73 22.56
C CYS A 3 -64.43 1.28 23.10
N ALA A 4 -63.76 0.41 22.39
CA ALA A 4 -62.38 0.06 22.59
C ALA A 4 -61.47 1.13 21.96
N LEU A 5 -60.69 1.82 22.77
CA LEU A 5 -59.60 2.69 22.36
C LEU A 5 -58.34 1.84 22.16
N SER A 6 -57.99 1.56 20.90
CA SER A 6 -56.71 0.98 20.51
C SER A 6 -55.65 2.07 20.58
N GLY A 7 -54.81 2.01 21.59
CA GLY A 7 -53.58 2.79 21.65
C GLY A 7 -52.49 2.12 20.77
N CYS A 8 -52.15 2.72 19.63
CA CYS A 8 -50.98 2.36 18.89
C CYS A 8 -49.73 2.88 19.63
N PHE A 9 -49.00 1.99 20.27
CA PHE A 9 -47.62 2.25 20.67
C PHE A 9 -46.75 2.18 19.44
N PHE A 10 -46.38 3.33 18.90
CA PHE A 10 -45.28 3.43 17.97
C PHE A 10 -43.97 3.28 18.78
N THR A 11 -43.42 2.07 18.82
CA THR A 11 -42.02 1.87 19.16
C THR A 11 -41.23 2.06 17.85
N GLY A 12 -40.99 3.30 17.47
CA GLY A 12 -40.04 3.63 16.43
C GLY A 12 -38.64 3.43 16.97
N VAL A 13 -38.08 2.24 16.77
CA VAL A 13 -36.64 2.06 16.76
C VAL A 13 -36.18 2.68 15.44
N GLU A 14 -35.82 3.96 15.51
CA GLU A 14 -35.13 4.61 14.39
C GLU A 14 -33.82 3.87 14.14
N ASN A 15 -33.76 3.09 13.05
CA ASN A 15 -32.53 2.54 12.53
C ASN A 15 -31.62 3.71 12.17
N THR A 16 -30.62 3.98 12.99
CA THR A 16 -29.48 4.81 12.61
C THR A 16 -28.89 4.21 11.35
N GLY A 17 -29.02 4.91 10.22
CA GLY A 17 -28.49 4.48 8.95
C GLY A 17 -26.97 4.43 9.05
N ASN A 18 -26.41 3.24 9.28
CA ASN A 18 -24.99 3.01 9.08
C ASN A 18 -24.74 3.03 7.57
N ILE A 19 -23.88 3.95 7.12
CA ILE A 19 -23.38 3.89 5.74
C ILE A 19 -22.64 2.56 5.62
N SER A 20 -23.10 1.72 4.70
CA SER A 20 -22.50 0.40 4.48
C SER A 20 -21.10 0.56 3.84
N ASP A 21 -20.23 -0.44 4.07
CA ASP A 21 -18.92 -0.52 3.40
C ASP A 21 -19.04 -0.34 1.88
N LYS A 22 -20.18 -0.76 1.27
CA LYS A 22 -20.46 -0.56 -0.16
C LYS A 22 -20.66 0.90 -0.55
N GLU A 23 -21.23 1.73 0.31
CA GLU A 23 -21.42 3.17 0.06
C GLU A 23 -20.13 3.93 0.27
N ILE A 24 -19.32 3.53 1.26
CA ILE A 24 -17.94 4.01 1.44
C ILE A 24 -17.12 3.68 0.21
N GLN A 25 -17.18 2.44 -0.27
CA GLN A 25 -16.49 1.99 -1.48
C GLN A 25 -16.97 2.73 -2.74
N ARG A 26 -18.26 3.02 -2.88
CA ARG A 26 -18.78 3.83 -4.00
C ARG A 26 -18.25 5.26 -3.95
N ALA A 27 -18.20 5.88 -2.77
CA ALA A 27 -17.63 7.22 -2.61
C ALA A 27 -16.13 7.26 -2.92
N MET A 28 -15.37 6.20 -2.58
CA MET A 28 -13.98 6.01 -3.00
C MET A 28 -13.87 5.90 -4.52
N THR A 29 -14.70 5.07 -5.14
CA THR A 29 -14.70 4.87 -6.60
C THR A 29 -14.96 6.17 -7.37
N ASP A 30 -15.78 7.07 -6.85
CA ASP A 30 -16.04 8.36 -7.50
C ASP A 30 -14.88 9.35 -7.38
N LEU A 31 -14.12 9.30 -6.28
CA LEU A 31 -12.88 10.05 -6.11
C LEU A 31 -11.75 9.48 -6.99
N GLU A 32 -11.63 8.17 -7.05
CA GLU A 32 -10.65 7.47 -7.88
C GLU A 32 -10.93 7.65 -9.38
N ARG A 33 -12.20 7.65 -9.81
CA ARG A 33 -12.59 7.91 -11.21
C ARG A 33 -12.18 9.30 -11.71
N ARG A 34 -12.03 10.28 -10.83
CA ARG A 34 -11.54 11.62 -11.19
C ARG A 34 -10.02 11.65 -11.37
N GLN A 35 -9.31 10.66 -10.85
CA GLN A 35 -7.87 10.55 -11.02
C GLN A 35 -7.58 9.58 -12.17
N PRO A 36 -6.76 9.98 -13.14
CA PRO A 36 -6.33 9.04 -14.17
C PRO A 36 -5.52 7.93 -13.51
N THR A 37 -5.89 6.68 -13.77
CA THR A 37 -5.10 5.51 -13.38
C THR A 37 -3.74 5.61 -14.05
N SER A 38 -2.67 5.40 -13.28
CA SER A 38 -1.33 5.42 -13.86
C SER A 38 -1.15 4.27 -14.86
N SER A 39 -0.40 4.53 -15.91
CA SER A 39 0.05 3.50 -16.84
C SER A 39 1.28 2.74 -16.35
N ILE A 40 1.67 2.94 -15.07
CA ILE A 40 2.85 2.30 -14.49
C ILE A 40 2.53 0.83 -14.22
N LYS A 41 3.16 -0.03 -15.01
CA LYS A 41 3.01 -1.48 -14.96
C LYS A 41 4.39 -2.11 -15.08
N LEU A 42 4.56 -3.31 -14.52
CA LEU A 42 5.77 -4.07 -14.81
C LEU A 42 5.83 -4.38 -16.31
N SER A 43 6.99 -4.13 -16.88
CA SER A 43 7.28 -4.45 -18.29
C SER A 43 7.38 -5.97 -18.50
N HIS A 44 7.85 -6.68 -17.46
CA HIS A 44 8.01 -8.12 -17.46
C HIS A 44 7.56 -8.71 -16.11
N ALA A 45 6.63 -9.64 -16.17
CA ALA A 45 6.15 -10.39 -15.02
C ALA A 45 6.41 -11.89 -15.28
N ASP A 46 7.63 -12.32 -14.97
CA ASP A 46 8.07 -13.68 -15.23
C ASP A 46 7.69 -14.64 -14.11
N SER A 47 7.10 -15.79 -14.46
CA SER A 47 6.91 -16.90 -13.53
C SER A 47 8.15 -17.79 -13.49
N VAL A 48 8.30 -18.58 -12.41
CA VAL A 48 9.45 -19.47 -12.19
C VAL A 48 9.87 -20.31 -13.42
N PRO A 49 8.95 -20.90 -14.20
CA PRO A 49 9.33 -21.71 -15.36
C PRO A 49 10.13 -20.97 -16.45
N VAL A 50 10.01 -19.64 -16.51
CA VAL A 50 10.73 -18.81 -17.51
C VAL A 50 11.86 -18.00 -16.92
N TRP A 51 12.16 -18.14 -15.62
CA TRP A 51 13.30 -17.47 -15.01
C TRP A 51 14.61 -17.93 -15.67
N ARG A 52 15.48 -16.96 -15.94
CA ARG A 52 16.78 -17.23 -16.55
C ARG A 52 17.86 -17.32 -15.49
N SER A 53 18.85 -18.18 -15.73
CA SER A 53 20.08 -18.20 -14.92
C SER A 53 20.70 -16.80 -14.85
N GLY A 54 21.12 -16.40 -13.67
CA GLY A 54 21.64 -15.05 -13.38
C GLY A 54 20.57 -14.04 -12.93
N LYS A 55 19.27 -14.40 -12.89
CA LYS A 55 18.23 -13.53 -12.31
C LYS A 55 18.57 -13.24 -10.86
N ARG A 56 18.55 -11.94 -10.49
CA ARG A 56 19.05 -11.45 -9.19
C ARG A 56 17.91 -11.22 -8.21
N PHE A 57 18.19 -11.51 -6.94
CA PHE A 57 17.28 -11.33 -5.83
C PHE A 57 18.00 -10.71 -4.64
N TYR A 58 17.42 -9.65 -4.09
CA TYR A 58 17.90 -8.98 -2.88
C TYR A 58 17.35 -9.67 -1.62
N VAL A 59 18.21 -9.92 -0.64
CA VAL A 59 17.86 -10.54 0.64
C VAL A 59 17.44 -9.49 1.64
N THR A 60 16.22 -9.61 2.16
CA THR A 60 15.63 -8.62 3.08
C THR A 60 15.83 -8.93 4.56
N ASP A 61 16.20 -10.16 4.90
CA ASP A 61 16.28 -10.61 6.31
C ASP A 61 17.15 -11.87 6.41
N ASP A 62 17.99 -11.94 7.43
CA ASP A 62 18.85 -13.10 7.75
C ASP A 62 18.07 -14.39 8.06
N GLN A 63 16.77 -14.28 8.38
CA GLN A 63 15.90 -15.46 8.55
C GLN A 63 15.81 -16.30 7.27
N LEU A 64 16.21 -15.76 6.12
CA LEU A 64 16.31 -16.51 4.86
C LEU A 64 17.12 -17.81 5.02
N ARG A 65 18.14 -17.83 5.86
CA ARG A 65 18.98 -19.03 6.14
C ARG A 65 18.22 -20.21 6.74
N TYR A 66 17.02 -19.98 7.30
CA TYR A 66 16.17 -21.08 7.81
C TYR A 66 15.39 -21.79 6.70
N ILE A 67 15.26 -21.17 5.55
CA ILE A 67 14.52 -21.70 4.40
C ILE A 67 15.42 -21.99 3.20
N LEU A 68 16.61 -21.36 3.14
CA LEU A 68 17.66 -21.70 2.18
C LEU A 68 18.68 -22.64 2.81
N THR A 69 18.88 -23.80 2.22
CA THR A 69 19.87 -24.77 2.67
C THR A 69 21.07 -24.76 1.70
N PRO A 70 22.33 -24.68 2.19
CA PRO A 70 23.49 -24.90 1.34
C PRO A 70 23.40 -26.28 0.67
N ALA A 71 23.69 -26.34 -0.62
CA ALA A 71 23.74 -27.60 -1.35
C ALA A 71 24.81 -28.55 -0.81
N ASN A 72 25.92 -27.96 -0.30
CA ASN A 72 26.97 -28.69 0.40
C ASN A 72 26.85 -28.45 1.90
N VAL A 73 26.52 -29.49 2.66
CA VAL A 73 26.32 -29.46 4.13
C VAL A 73 27.61 -29.12 4.93
N ASN A 74 28.78 -29.17 4.30
CA ASN A 74 30.04 -28.82 4.94
C ASN A 74 30.35 -27.30 4.92
N VAL A 75 29.51 -26.50 4.26
CA VAL A 75 29.68 -25.05 4.23
C VAL A 75 28.90 -24.45 5.39
N ILE A 76 29.63 -23.97 6.40
CA ILE A 76 29.07 -23.15 7.49
C ILE A 76 29.29 -21.70 7.10
N ASP A 77 28.31 -21.11 6.41
CA ASP A 77 28.29 -19.66 6.15
C ASP A 77 27.68 -18.95 7.38
N THR A 78 28.52 -18.24 8.13
CA THR A 78 28.12 -17.44 9.31
C THR A 78 27.93 -15.97 8.96
N ALA A 79 28.27 -15.54 7.74
CA ALA A 79 28.10 -14.17 7.31
C ALA A 79 26.62 -13.80 7.16
N SER A 80 26.27 -12.54 7.43
CA SER A 80 24.92 -12.04 7.20
C SER A 80 24.54 -12.17 5.72
N LEU A 81 23.35 -12.66 5.46
CA LEU A 81 22.74 -12.69 4.13
C LEU A 81 21.96 -11.40 3.82
N GLU A 82 21.48 -10.72 4.87
CA GLU A 82 20.70 -9.48 4.71
C GLU A 82 21.51 -8.42 3.95
N GLY A 83 20.87 -7.78 2.99
CA GLY A 83 21.49 -6.76 2.16
C GLY A 83 22.31 -7.30 0.99
N ARG A 84 22.42 -8.62 0.82
CA ARG A 84 23.19 -9.26 -0.25
C ARG A 84 22.26 -9.65 -1.41
N GLU A 85 22.87 -9.93 -2.56
CA GLU A 85 22.16 -10.38 -3.77
C GLU A 85 22.46 -11.85 -4.05
N LEU A 86 21.40 -12.65 -4.19
CA LEU A 86 21.44 -14.02 -4.69
C LEU A 86 21.17 -14.03 -6.18
N ALA A 87 21.87 -14.88 -6.93
CA ALA A 87 21.57 -15.15 -8.32
C ALA A 87 20.88 -16.51 -8.47
N PHE A 88 19.70 -16.54 -9.09
CA PHE A 88 19.03 -17.78 -9.48
C PHE A 88 19.85 -18.51 -10.53
N THR A 89 20.00 -19.83 -10.40
CA THR A 89 20.75 -20.65 -11.36
C THR A 89 19.84 -21.52 -12.22
N HIS A 90 19.01 -22.32 -11.56
CA HIS A 90 18.05 -23.21 -12.23
C HIS A 90 17.01 -23.68 -11.21
N TYR A 91 16.03 -24.43 -11.68
CA TYR A 91 15.15 -25.23 -10.82
C TYR A 91 15.25 -26.70 -11.19
N ASP A 92 14.99 -27.57 -10.24
CA ASP A 92 14.74 -28.98 -10.45
C ASP A 92 13.41 -29.41 -9.85
N THR A 93 12.99 -30.64 -10.14
CA THR A 93 11.81 -31.25 -9.56
C THR A 93 12.22 -32.48 -8.80
N GLN A 94 11.91 -32.54 -7.51
CA GLN A 94 12.17 -33.68 -6.66
C GLN A 94 10.87 -34.38 -6.32
N GLY A 95 10.70 -35.64 -6.83
CA GLY A 95 9.71 -36.59 -6.33
C GLY A 95 10.41 -37.51 -5.33
N ASP A 96 9.95 -37.64 -4.10
CA ASP A 96 10.24 -38.82 -3.31
C ASP A 96 9.42 -39.95 -3.91
N GLY A 97 9.97 -41.14 -4.10
CA GLY A 97 9.34 -42.24 -4.86
C GLY A 97 8.01 -42.77 -4.27
N LEU A 98 7.44 -42.12 -3.27
CA LEU A 98 6.18 -42.40 -2.58
C LEU A 98 5.14 -41.28 -2.79
N ASP A 99 5.53 -40.03 -3.03
CA ASP A 99 4.60 -38.95 -3.35
C ASP A 99 4.66 -38.67 -4.87
N LEU A 100 3.52 -38.82 -5.54
CA LEU A 100 3.34 -38.53 -6.96
C LEU A 100 3.45 -37.04 -7.30
N ARG A 101 3.71 -36.17 -6.30
CA ARG A 101 3.87 -34.73 -6.46
C ARG A 101 5.34 -34.37 -6.64
N ASN A 102 5.71 -34.02 -7.88
CA ASN A 102 7.01 -33.44 -8.16
C ASN A 102 7.03 -31.98 -7.72
N THR A 103 7.53 -31.71 -6.52
CA THR A 103 7.72 -30.33 -6.03
C THR A 103 9.00 -29.72 -6.60
N VAL A 104 8.98 -28.41 -6.76
CA VAL A 104 10.07 -27.66 -7.34
C VAL A 104 11.05 -27.19 -6.26
N ASN A 105 12.33 -27.38 -6.51
CA ASN A 105 13.42 -26.72 -5.78
C ASN A 105 14.00 -25.60 -6.63
N LEU A 106 14.24 -24.45 -6.01
CA LEU A 106 14.89 -23.31 -6.66
C LEU A 106 16.33 -23.22 -6.17
N HIS A 107 17.26 -23.14 -7.11
CA HIS A 107 18.69 -23.07 -6.84
C HIS A 107 19.21 -21.66 -7.02
N PHE A 108 19.95 -21.17 -6.03
CA PHE A 108 20.55 -19.86 -6.00
C PHE A 108 22.05 -19.97 -5.71
N THR A 109 22.82 -19.00 -6.14
CA THR A 109 24.24 -18.88 -5.79
C THR A 109 24.53 -17.54 -5.15
N LEU A 110 25.44 -17.54 -4.17
CA LEU A 110 25.98 -16.37 -3.51
C LEU A 110 27.47 -16.63 -3.25
N ASP A 111 28.36 -15.80 -3.81
CA ASP A 111 29.82 -15.92 -3.67
C ASP A 111 30.37 -17.33 -3.97
N GLY A 112 29.78 -18.01 -4.96
CA GLY A 112 30.16 -19.35 -5.34
C GLY A 112 29.60 -20.48 -4.49
N VAL A 113 28.82 -20.16 -3.44
CA VAL A 113 28.08 -21.14 -2.65
C VAL A 113 26.69 -21.30 -3.23
N GLU A 114 26.31 -22.56 -3.48
CA GLU A 114 24.96 -22.89 -3.94
C GLU A 114 24.02 -23.09 -2.74
N TYR A 115 22.81 -22.54 -2.87
CA TYR A 115 21.71 -22.65 -1.89
C TYR A 115 20.47 -23.20 -2.56
N ILE A 116 19.72 -24.03 -1.86
CA ILE A 116 18.48 -24.64 -2.33
C ILE A 116 17.30 -24.15 -1.50
N TYR A 117 16.31 -23.58 -2.18
CA TYR A 117 14.99 -23.29 -1.60
C TYR A 117 14.01 -24.38 -2.04
N ARG A 118 13.57 -25.23 -1.10
CA ARG A 118 12.61 -26.30 -1.35
C ARG A 118 11.21 -25.77 -1.23
N THR A 119 10.46 -25.80 -2.33
CA THR A 119 9.06 -25.37 -2.34
C THR A 119 8.14 -26.58 -2.11
N SER A 120 6.90 -26.30 -1.66
CA SER A 120 5.82 -27.30 -1.65
C SER A 120 4.96 -27.23 -2.93
N LYS A 121 5.42 -26.56 -3.99
CA LYS A 121 4.68 -26.25 -5.21
C LYS A 121 5.12 -27.11 -6.38
N MET A 122 4.16 -27.51 -7.21
CA MET A 122 4.45 -28.08 -8.52
C MET A 122 4.73 -26.95 -9.52
N LEU A 123 5.38 -27.27 -10.64
CA LEU A 123 5.79 -26.28 -11.64
C LEU A 123 4.60 -25.46 -12.18
N GLY A 124 3.44 -26.07 -12.33
CA GLY A 124 2.20 -25.40 -12.80
C GLY A 124 1.56 -24.45 -11.79
N ASP A 125 1.99 -24.46 -10.52
CA ASP A 125 1.42 -23.60 -9.46
C ASP A 125 2.06 -22.22 -9.41
N PHE A 126 3.16 -22.01 -10.15
CA PHE A 126 3.85 -20.73 -10.15
C PHE A 126 3.20 -19.73 -11.09
N THR A 127 2.76 -18.64 -10.51
CA THR A 127 2.25 -17.47 -11.24
C THR A 127 3.30 -16.36 -11.28
N ALA A 128 3.08 -15.35 -12.10
CA ALA A 128 3.93 -14.15 -12.13
C ALA A 128 3.96 -13.37 -10.79
N ALA A 129 2.92 -13.54 -9.97
CA ALA A 129 2.85 -12.94 -8.64
C ALA A 129 3.60 -13.74 -7.56
N TYR A 130 4.19 -14.89 -7.92
CA TYR A 130 4.93 -15.70 -6.96
C TYR A 130 6.23 -14.98 -6.54
N SER A 131 6.46 -14.91 -5.25
CA SER A 131 7.70 -14.43 -4.66
C SER A 131 8.28 -15.46 -3.71
N VAL A 132 9.60 -15.64 -3.74
CA VAL A 132 10.30 -16.40 -2.69
C VAL A 132 10.29 -15.57 -1.42
N PRO A 133 9.90 -16.12 -0.27
CA PRO A 133 9.89 -15.37 0.98
C PRO A 133 11.25 -14.71 1.28
N LEU A 134 11.23 -13.49 1.76
CA LEU A 134 12.42 -12.70 2.13
C LEU A 134 13.36 -12.34 0.96
N LEU A 135 12.95 -12.62 -0.29
CA LEU A 135 13.66 -12.22 -1.50
C LEU A 135 12.87 -11.20 -2.28
N ILE A 136 13.53 -10.15 -2.75
CA ILE A 136 12.98 -9.15 -3.67
C ILE A 136 13.60 -9.35 -5.04
N ASP A 137 12.77 -9.47 -6.06
CA ASP A 137 13.18 -9.53 -7.46
C ASP A 137 13.82 -8.19 -7.88
N ILE A 138 15.10 -8.19 -8.21
CA ILE A 138 15.84 -6.98 -8.63
C ILE A 138 15.37 -6.49 -9.98
N ASP A 139 14.98 -7.38 -10.90
CA ASP A 139 14.49 -6.97 -12.22
C ASP A 139 13.20 -6.15 -12.09
N MET A 140 12.36 -6.48 -11.10
CA MET A 140 11.18 -5.67 -10.77
C MET A 140 11.58 -4.28 -10.23
N VAL A 141 12.60 -4.20 -9.38
CA VAL A 141 13.09 -2.93 -8.83
C VAL A 141 13.69 -2.07 -9.94
N ASP A 142 14.51 -2.66 -10.81
CA ASP A 142 15.15 -1.98 -11.93
C ASP A 142 14.08 -1.47 -12.94
N ASP A 143 13.05 -2.25 -13.23
CA ASP A 143 11.95 -1.84 -14.11
C ASP A 143 11.16 -0.66 -13.52
N MET A 144 10.87 -0.70 -12.24
CA MET A 144 10.22 0.42 -11.54
C MET A 144 11.13 1.65 -11.49
N ALA A 145 12.44 1.48 -11.27
CA ALA A 145 13.40 2.57 -11.30
C ALA A 145 13.44 3.23 -12.69
N ALA A 146 13.47 2.46 -13.76
CA ALA A 146 13.45 2.97 -15.14
C ALA A 146 12.19 3.79 -15.46
N GLN A 147 11.05 3.44 -14.84
CA GLN A 147 9.80 4.14 -15.05
C GLN A 147 9.63 5.39 -14.18
N LEU A 148 10.23 5.43 -12.98
CA LEU A 148 9.94 6.46 -11.98
C LEU A 148 11.06 7.47 -11.79
N VAL A 149 12.33 7.05 -11.80
CA VAL A 149 13.48 7.92 -11.49
C VAL A 149 13.57 9.09 -12.47
N GLY A 150 13.84 10.28 -11.93
CA GLY A 150 13.92 11.52 -12.68
C GLY A 150 12.59 12.17 -13.00
N ARG A 151 11.46 11.54 -12.67
CA ARG A 151 10.12 12.12 -12.91
C ARG A 151 9.67 12.99 -11.75
N GLU A 152 8.81 13.94 -12.07
CA GLU A 152 8.07 14.73 -11.10
C GLU A 152 6.65 14.19 -10.96
N MET A 153 6.16 14.12 -9.72
CA MET A 153 4.82 13.67 -9.40
C MET A 153 4.36 14.22 -8.05
N TYR A 154 3.10 14.07 -7.73
CA TYR A 154 2.53 14.54 -6.46
C TYR A 154 2.44 13.37 -5.48
N VAL A 155 3.07 13.50 -4.29
CA VAL A 155 2.95 12.50 -3.24
C VAL A 155 1.60 12.63 -2.54
N LYS A 156 0.85 11.52 -2.42
CA LYS A 156 -0.51 11.50 -1.85
C LYS A 156 -0.56 11.11 -0.38
N THR A 157 0.50 10.52 0.15
CA THR A 157 0.55 10.03 1.52
C THR A 157 1.32 10.97 2.44
N PRO A 158 0.82 11.24 3.66
CA PRO A 158 1.58 11.95 4.69
C PRO A 158 2.51 11.03 5.50
N ILE A 159 2.54 9.73 5.22
CA ILE A 159 3.40 8.77 5.92
C ILE A 159 4.72 8.67 5.17
N TRP A 160 5.72 9.41 5.65
CA TRP A 160 7.06 9.47 5.10
C TRP A 160 8.07 8.82 6.02
N TYR A 161 9.19 8.44 5.47
CA TYR A 161 10.31 7.86 6.21
C TYR A 161 11.59 8.63 5.92
N ASN A 162 12.44 8.74 6.94
CA ASN A 162 13.76 9.34 6.82
C ASN A 162 14.67 8.42 6.00
N VAL A 163 15.40 8.99 5.01
CA VAL A 163 16.27 8.22 4.09
C VAL A 163 17.45 7.57 4.81
N ASP A 164 17.96 8.19 5.89
CA ASP A 164 19.19 7.75 6.55
C ASP A 164 18.95 6.61 7.55
N ASN A 165 17.80 6.62 8.24
CA ASN A 165 17.54 5.70 9.36
C ASN A 165 16.20 4.96 9.28
N GLY A 166 15.39 5.22 8.25
CA GLY A 166 14.10 4.53 8.04
C GLY A 166 13.01 4.89 9.06
N THR A 167 13.21 5.88 9.93
CA THR A 167 12.19 6.28 10.91
C THR A 167 11.03 6.98 10.24
N MET A 168 9.81 6.58 10.63
CA MET A 168 8.58 7.21 10.14
C MET A 168 8.40 8.60 10.73
N PHE A 169 7.95 9.54 9.90
CA PHE A 169 7.50 10.86 10.34
C PHE A 169 6.30 11.34 9.52
N LYS A 170 5.60 12.34 10.05
CA LYS A 170 4.49 12.97 9.34
C LYS A 170 5.06 13.93 8.29
N GLY A 171 4.86 13.58 7.02
CA GLY A 171 5.14 14.42 5.88
C GLY A 171 3.93 15.25 5.43
N ARG A 172 4.02 15.80 4.23
CA ARG A 172 2.95 16.55 3.55
C ARG A 172 2.42 15.75 2.37
N GLN A 173 1.15 15.89 2.09
CA GLN A 173 0.51 15.22 0.94
C GLN A 173 0.15 16.21 -0.17
N TYR A 174 -0.03 15.71 -1.38
CA TYR A 174 -0.40 16.49 -2.58
C TYR A 174 0.60 17.59 -2.96
N ILE A 175 1.87 17.41 -2.61
CA ILE A 175 2.96 18.30 -3.01
C ILE A 175 3.79 17.68 -4.12
N LEU A 176 4.38 18.53 -4.96
CA LEU A 176 5.25 18.11 -6.05
C LEU A 176 6.58 17.59 -5.49
N VAL A 177 6.97 16.41 -5.90
CA VAL A 177 8.24 15.76 -5.55
C VAL A 177 8.97 15.29 -6.80
N HIS A 178 10.29 15.24 -6.71
CA HIS A 178 11.15 14.60 -7.71
C HIS A 178 11.56 13.23 -7.21
N ILE A 179 11.40 12.18 -8.01
CA ILE A 179 11.83 10.85 -7.65
C ILE A 179 13.33 10.70 -7.89
N ASP A 180 14.08 10.48 -6.82
CA ASP A 180 15.54 10.41 -6.83
C ASP A 180 16.02 8.99 -7.10
N SER A 181 15.40 7.98 -6.49
CA SER A 181 15.78 6.57 -6.65
C SER A 181 14.63 5.61 -6.33
N VAL A 182 14.73 4.40 -6.88
CA VAL A 182 13.95 3.24 -6.45
C VAL A 182 14.94 2.13 -6.09
N LYS A 183 14.80 1.57 -4.90
CA LYS A 183 15.69 0.57 -4.31
C LYS A 183 14.89 -0.63 -3.80
N PRO A 184 15.54 -1.77 -3.54
CA PRO A 184 14.90 -2.85 -2.78
C PRO A 184 14.38 -2.32 -1.43
N GLY A 185 13.17 -2.72 -1.10
CA GLY A 185 12.48 -2.32 0.12
C GLY A 185 12.70 -3.29 1.28
N ASN A 186 11.62 -3.67 1.92
CA ASN A 186 11.63 -4.61 3.04
C ASN A 186 10.77 -5.85 2.73
N LYS A 187 10.74 -6.83 3.66
CA LYS A 187 10.01 -8.10 3.49
C LYS A 187 8.51 -7.97 3.26
N VAL A 188 7.91 -6.82 3.54
CA VAL A 188 6.46 -6.58 3.36
C VAL A 188 6.19 -5.71 2.14
N LEU A 189 6.99 -4.66 1.96
CA LEU A 189 6.86 -3.67 0.89
C LEU A 189 8.17 -3.66 0.09
N PRO A 190 8.22 -4.37 -1.04
CA PRO A 190 9.47 -4.69 -1.74
C PRO A 190 10.11 -3.50 -2.46
N LEU A 191 9.46 -2.36 -2.55
CA LEU A 191 9.98 -1.17 -3.22
C LEU A 191 10.15 -0.03 -2.21
N CYS A 192 11.32 0.59 -2.22
CA CYS A 192 11.65 1.83 -1.54
C CYS A 192 11.79 2.94 -2.58
N VAL A 193 10.91 3.95 -2.52
CA VAL A 193 10.95 5.09 -3.43
C VAL A 193 11.45 6.32 -2.66
N GLU A 194 12.64 6.79 -3.00
CA GLU A 194 13.22 8.02 -2.44
C GLU A 194 12.88 9.22 -3.31
N PHE A 195 12.60 10.34 -2.70
CA PHE A 195 12.22 11.56 -3.39
C PHE A 195 12.64 12.82 -2.65
N THR A 196 12.70 13.92 -3.40
CA THR A 196 12.97 15.27 -2.88
C THR A 196 11.76 16.18 -3.15
N ALA A 197 11.22 16.80 -2.10
CA ALA A 197 10.15 17.80 -2.21
C ALA A 197 10.65 19.06 -2.94
N ARG A 198 9.91 19.50 -3.96
CA ARG A 198 10.34 20.60 -4.84
C ARG A 198 10.30 21.99 -4.19
N ASP A 199 9.44 22.15 -3.21
CA ASP A 199 9.23 23.46 -2.57
C ASP A 199 10.29 23.80 -1.50
N ASN A 200 10.86 22.80 -0.83
CA ASN A 200 11.78 23.02 0.29
C ASN A 200 13.04 22.13 0.28
N GLY A 201 13.18 21.24 -0.71
CA GLY A 201 14.33 20.34 -0.81
C GLY A 201 14.37 19.23 0.22
N GLN A 202 13.29 18.99 0.96
CA GLN A 202 13.22 17.92 1.95
C GLN A 202 13.28 16.55 1.28
N LYS A 203 14.25 15.72 1.69
CA LYS A 203 14.39 14.34 1.25
C LYS A 203 13.58 13.41 2.15
N ALA A 204 12.93 12.44 1.53
CA ALA A 204 12.18 11.41 2.22
C ALA A 204 12.05 10.16 1.34
N MET A 205 11.50 9.10 1.91
CA MET A 205 11.17 7.90 1.18
C MET A 205 9.80 7.36 1.59
N VAL A 206 9.21 6.55 0.71
CA VAL A 206 8.02 5.75 0.99
C VAL A 206 8.26 4.29 0.61
N TRP A 207 7.63 3.40 1.36
CA TRP A 207 7.59 1.98 1.03
C TRP A 207 6.39 1.72 0.11
N MET A 208 6.59 0.97 -0.97
CA MET A 208 5.58 0.67 -1.97
C MET A 208 5.45 -0.84 -2.19
N SER A 209 4.23 -1.31 -2.41
CA SER A 209 3.95 -2.70 -2.74
C SER A 209 4.41 -3.06 -4.16
N SER A 210 4.60 -4.35 -4.40
CA SER A 210 4.78 -4.84 -5.76
C SER A 210 3.56 -4.52 -6.62
N PRO A 211 3.72 -4.11 -7.89
CA PRO A 211 2.61 -3.98 -8.84
C PRO A 211 1.84 -5.29 -9.09
N LEU A 212 2.42 -6.43 -8.73
CA LEU A 212 1.78 -7.76 -8.80
C LEU A 212 1.10 -8.19 -7.49
N ALA A 213 1.16 -7.37 -6.44
CA ALA A 213 0.55 -7.71 -5.15
C ALA A 213 -0.97 -7.80 -5.28
N VAL A 214 -1.55 -8.82 -4.67
CA VAL A 214 -3.02 -9.01 -4.63
C VAL A 214 -3.70 -7.96 -3.74
N MET A 215 -2.98 -7.44 -2.73
CA MET A 215 -3.48 -6.39 -1.83
C MET A 215 -2.79 -5.06 -2.16
N HIS A 216 -3.56 -4.07 -2.54
CA HIS A 216 -3.10 -2.76 -3.07
C HIS A 216 -3.06 -1.65 -2.03
N ASN A 217 -2.66 -1.93 -0.78
CA ASN A 217 -2.71 -0.93 0.29
C ASN A 217 -1.67 0.20 0.15
N ARG A 218 -0.61 -0.03 -0.63
CA ARG A 218 0.48 0.93 -0.87
C ARG A 218 1.02 0.79 -2.29
N ASP A 219 0.12 0.67 -3.25
CA ASP A 219 0.46 0.67 -4.67
C ASP A 219 0.84 2.09 -5.14
N PHE A 220 1.29 2.20 -6.38
CA PHE A 220 1.68 3.49 -6.95
C PHE A 220 0.56 4.52 -6.88
N ASP A 221 -0.66 4.16 -7.30
CA ASP A 221 -1.80 5.10 -7.39
C ASP A 221 -2.30 5.55 -6.00
N SER A 222 -2.06 4.75 -4.95
CA SER A 222 -2.35 5.15 -3.57
C SER A 222 -1.30 6.12 -3.00
N LEU A 223 -0.05 6.07 -3.47
CA LEU A 223 1.07 6.85 -2.96
C LEU A 223 1.37 8.11 -3.77
N PHE A 224 1.12 8.08 -5.08
CA PHE A 224 1.48 9.16 -6.01
C PHE A 224 0.35 9.50 -6.98
N SER A 225 0.42 10.69 -7.56
CA SER A 225 -0.41 11.15 -8.66
C SER A 225 0.46 11.84 -9.71
N LEU A 226 0.16 11.59 -10.99
CA LEU A 226 0.82 12.27 -12.12
C LEU A 226 0.23 13.65 -12.41
N ILE A 227 -0.88 13.99 -11.76
CA ILE A 227 -1.55 15.28 -11.92
C ILE A 227 -1.62 16.00 -10.58
N ASP A 228 -1.67 17.33 -10.65
CA ASP A 228 -1.93 18.16 -9.47
C ASP A 228 -3.40 17.99 -9.03
N LEU A 229 -3.61 17.33 -7.90
CA LEU A 229 -4.95 17.15 -7.36
C LEU A 229 -5.65 18.47 -7.03
N HIS A 230 -4.90 19.53 -6.74
CA HIS A 230 -5.46 20.87 -6.52
C HIS A 230 -6.31 21.32 -7.72
N THR A 231 -5.90 20.98 -8.95
CA THR A 231 -6.63 21.33 -10.16
C THR A 231 -7.99 20.62 -10.31
N LEU A 232 -8.17 19.49 -9.64
CA LEU A 232 -9.43 18.73 -9.63
C LEU A 232 -10.47 19.31 -8.64
N TYR A 233 -10.03 20.17 -7.71
CA TYR A 233 -10.86 20.73 -6.65
C TYR A 233 -10.77 22.26 -6.60
N PRO A 234 -11.09 22.97 -7.71
CA PRO A 234 -10.93 24.42 -7.80
C PRO A 234 -11.83 25.22 -6.86
N HIS A 235 -12.84 24.57 -6.26
CA HIS A 235 -13.74 25.17 -5.28
C HIS A 235 -13.19 25.16 -3.85
N ILE A 236 -12.09 24.46 -3.59
CA ILE A 236 -11.44 24.45 -2.28
C ILE A 236 -10.49 25.63 -2.21
N ASP A 237 -10.70 26.51 -1.24
CA ASP A 237 -9.87 27.70 -1.04
C ASP A 237 -8.45 27.35 -0.58
N ALA A 238 -7.51 28.30 -0.76
CA ALA A 238 -6.10 28.08 -0.46
C ALA A 238 -5.82 27.77 1.02
N THR A 239 -6.61 28.34 1.94
CA THR A 239 -6.45 28.10 3.38
C THR A 239 -6.83 26.67 3.73
N THR A 240 -7.97 26.21 3.21
CA THR A 240 -8.45 24.83 3.36
C THR A 240 -7.48 23.84 2.69
N TRP A 241 -6.95 24.21 1.51
CA TRP A 241 -5.98 23.37 0.80
C TRP A 241 -4.66 23.23 1.58
N ASN A 242 -4.17 24.30 2.18
CA ASN A 242 -2.99 24.23 3.05
C ASN A 242 -3.20 23.28 4.26
N ARG A 243 -4.40 23.24 4.83
CA ARG A 243 -4.74 22.25 5.89
C ARG A 243 -4.73 20.83 5.35
N ILE A 244 -5.29 20.61 4.17
CA ILE A 244 -5.28 19.30 3.49
C ILE A 244 -3.85 18.82 3.30
N ILE A 245 -2.97 19.64 2.76
CA ILE A 245 -1.54 19.33 2.57
C ILE A 245 -0.90 18.85 3.89
N ASN A 246 -1.23 19.48 5.00
CA ASN A 246 -0.68 19.13 6.31
C ASN A 246 -1.46 18.03 7.06
N SER A 247 -2.44 17.37 6.39
CA SER A 247 -3.34 16.39 7.04
C SER A 247 -4.00 16.95 8.29
N GLU A 248 -4.58 18.14 8.17
CA GLU A 248 -5.26 18.87 9.24
C GLU A 248 -6.71 19.17 8.85
N VAL A 249 -7.57 19.24 9.85
CA VAL A 249 -8.96 19.65 9.69
C VAL A 249 -9.28 20.83 10.62
N ALA A 250 -10.28 21.62 10.24
CA ALA A 250 -10.81 22.72 11.03
C ALA A 250 -12.34 22.79 10.88
N GLU A 251 -12.98 23.46 11.81
CA GLU A 251 -14.41 23.73 11.72
C GLU A 251 -14.79 24.39 10.40
N ASN A 252 -15.98 24.08 9.92
CA ASN A 252 -16.56 24.50 8.64
C ASN A 252 -15.91 23.90 7.37
N MET A 253 -14.94 23.00 7.49
CA MET A 253 -14.48 22.22 6.34
C MET A 253 -15.58 21.27 5.87
N THR A 254 -15.69 21.08 4.54
CA THR A 254 -16.61 20.13 3.93
C THR A 254 -16.16 18.69 4.18
N LYS A 255 -17.07 17.73 4.05
CA LYS A 255 -16.73 16.29 4.08
C LYS A 255 -15.69 15.92 3.04
N GLU A 256 -15.77 16.50 1.83
CA GLU A 256 -14.79 16.29 0.76
C GLU A 256 -13.40 16.75 1.19
N ALA A 257 -13.28 17.96 1.73
CA ALA A 257 -12.01 18.50 2.22
C ALA A 257 -11.45 17.66 3.39
N CYS A 258 -12.30 17.21 4.31
CA CYS A 258 -11.88 16.34 5.40
C CYS A 258 -11.41 14.97 4.90
N ARG A 259 -12.03 14.40 3.87
CA ARG A 259 -11.55 13.15 3.21
C ARG A 259 -10.22 13.33 2.53
N LEU A 260 -10.02 14.44 1.83
CA LEU A 260 -8.72 14.75 1.25
C LEU A 260 -7.63 14.90 2.33
N ALA A 261 -7.96 15.52 3.47
CA ALA A 261 -7.00 15.74 4.55
C ALA A 261 -6.63 14.46 5.30
N LEU A 262 -7.61 13.61 5.63
CA LEU A 262 -7.44 12.50 6.58
C LEU A 262 -7.65 11.11 5.98
N GLY A 263 -8.07 11.03 4.72
CA GLY A 263 -8.48 9.78 4.09
C GLY A 263 -9.92 9.38 4.47
N MET A 264 -10.28 8.14 4.13
CA MET A 264 -11.62 7.61 4.42
C MET A 264 -11.74 7.20 5.89
N PRO A 265 -12.88 7.50 6.54
CA PRO A 265 -13.16 6.98 7.87
C PRO A 265 -13.41 5.47 7.82
N LYS A 266 -13.15 4.78 8.92
CA LYS A 266 -13.49 3.37 9.11
C LYS A 266 -14.99 3.15 9.22
N GLN A 267 -15.67 4.06 9.91
CA GLN A 267 -17.11 3.98 10.17
C GLN A 267 -17.74 5.35 10.05
N VAL A 268 -18.92 5.40 9.46
CA VAL A 268 -19.75 6.59 9.34
C VAL A 268 -21.14 6.29 9.91
N ASN A 269 -21.59 7.09 10.89
CA ASN A 269 -22.93 7.04 11.45
C ASN A 269 -23.68 8.31 11.08
N GLN A 270 -24.92 8.17 10.59
CA GLN A 270 -25.81 9.29 10.29
C GLN A 270 -26.99 9.28 11.26
N VAL A 271 -27.27 10.43 11.84
CA VAL A 271 -28.37 10.61 12.79
C VAL A 271 -29.18 11.83 12.36
N PRO A 272 -30.47 11.68 12.00
CA PRO A 272 -31.36 12.79 11.81
C PRO A 272 -31.52 13.60 13.11
N ASP A 273 -31.48 14.92 13.01
CA ASP A 273 -31.64 15.85 14.11
C ASP A 273 -32.61 16.97 13.68
N PRO A 274 -33.43 17.53 14.58
CA PRO A 274 -34.32 18.65 14.23
C PRO A 274 -33.61 19.86 13.61
N SER A 275 -32.29 20.00 13.84
CA SER A 275 -31.46 21.08 13.31
C SER A 275 -30.70 20.67 12.00
N GLY A 276 -30.96 19.47 11.44
CA GLY A 276 -30.31 18.99 10.20
C GLY A 276 -29.81 17.56 10.33
N MET A 277 -29.04 17.13 9.33
CA MET A 277 -28.42 15.79 9.33
C MET A 277 -27.08 15.84 10.05
N ARG A 278 -26.96 15.07 11.13
CA ARG A 278 -25.69 14.86 11.82
C ARG A 278 -25.01 13.62 11.28
N GLU A 279 -23.70 13.72 11.03
CA GLU A 279 -22.87 12.61 10.57
C GLU A 279 -21.61 12.52 11.43
N TYR A 280 -21.26 11.30 11.86
CA TYR A 280 -20.12 11.02 12.72
C TYR A 280 -19.16 10.09 12.03
N TRP A 281 -17.90 10.52 11.89
CA TRP A 281 -16.83 9.76 11.27
C TRP A 281 -15.85 9.28 12.32
N TYR A 282 -15.53 7.98 12.27
CA TYR A 282 -14.59 7.33 13.16
C TYR A 282 -13.43 6.78 12.36
N TYR A 283 -12.21 7.02 12.84
CA TYR A 283 -10.97 6.54 12.24
C TYR A 283 -10.31 5.49 13.15
N ASP A 284 -9.46 4.61 12.58
CA ASP A 284 -8.78 3.53 13.32
C ASP A 284 -7.81 4.05 14.41
N ASP A 285 -7.27 5.24 14.22
CA ASP A 285 -6.35 5.89 15.16
C ASP A 285 -7.05 6.66 16.30
N GLY A 286 -8.38 6.52 16.41
CA GLY A 286 -9.20 7.15 17.43
C GLY A 286 -9.63 8.59 17.12
N ARG A 287 -9.25 9.14 15.98
CA ARG A 287 -9.77 10.42 15.50
C ARG A 287 -11.27 10.32 15.27
N PHE A 288 -11.96 11.43 15.53
CA PHE A 288 -13.41 11.53 15.42
C PHE A 288 -13.79 12.88 14.81
N LEU A 289 -14.71 12.86 13.85
CA LEU A 289 -15.27 14.07 13.22
C LEU A 289 -16.79 14.04 13.34
N GLN A 290 -17.38 15.20 13.66
CA GLN A 290 -18.82 15.41 13.65
C GLN A 290 -19.20 16.49 12.64
N PHE A 291 -20.08 16.14 11.71
CA PHE A 291 -20.64 17.06 10.72
C PHE A 291 -22.09 17.39 11.04
N VAL A 292 -22.49 18.61 10.70
CA VAL A 292 -23.88 19.06 10.64
C VAL A 292 -24.08 19.68 9.26
N ASP A 293 -25.08 19.21 8.53
CA ASP A 293 -25.39 19.64 7.16
C ASP A 293 -24.17 19.64 6.23
N GLY A 294 -23.29 18.66 6.38
CA GLY A 294 -22.11 18.48 5.53
C GLY A 294 -20.87 19.29 5.92
N LEU A 295 -20.95 20.13 6.95
CA LEU A 295 -19.84 20.94 7.46
C LEU A 295 -19.34 20.41 8.79
N LEU A 296 -18.02 20.36 8.96
CA LEU A 296 -17.35 19.94 10.18
C LEU A 296 -17.68 20.91 11.32
N LYS A 297 -18.25 20.41 12.43
CA LYS A 297 -18.60 21.19 13.62
C LYS A 297 -17.69 20.93 14.80
N SER A 298 -17.24 19.68 14.97
CA SER A 298 -16.29 19.34 16.02
C SER A 298 -15.43 18.15 15.59
N TYR A 299 -14.25 18.06 16.15
CA TYR A 299 -13.34 16.94 15.91
C TYR A 299 -12.46 16.70 17.14
N ARG A 300 -12.00 15.46 17.24
CA ARG A 300 -11.00 15.04 18.23
C ARG A 300 -9.80 14.42 17.47
N LYS A 301 -8.61 14.88 17.84
CA LYS A 301 -7.32 14.33 17.36
C LYS A 301 -6.96 13.07 18.13
#